data_f6f1fa56b974172fe540b6c4ef4d988b
#
_entry.id   f6f1fa56b974172fe540b6c4ef4d988b
#
_cell.length_a   1.000
_cell.length_b   1.000
_cell.length_c   1.000
_cell.angle_alpha   90.00
_cell.angle_beta   90.00
_cell.angle_gamma   90.00
#
_symmetry.space_group_name_H-M   'P 1'
#
loop_
_entity.id
_entity.type
_entity.pdbx_description
1 polymer ?
#
loop_
_entity_poly.entity_id
_entity_poly.type
_entity_poly.pdbx_seq_one_letter_code
_entity_poly.pdbx_strand_id
1 'polypeptide(L)'
;MEKLAVYLVAVIFLSISATTVSGEEEAVKAKSLFEQKCSLCHSIDRPKSKQKTADAWKSTVMRMKNTNGAPVTEEEAKTIIEYLTENYGT
;
A
#
# COMPACT_ATOMS: atom_id res chain seq x y z
N MET A 1 20.81 24.54 38.33
CA MET A 1 20.29 23.19 38.37
C MET A 1 18.83 23.07 37.92
N GLU A 2 17.99 24.01 38.29
CA GLU A 2 16.59 24.00 37.90
C GLU A 2 16.36 24.21 36.39
N LYS A 3 17.26 24.94 35.73
CA LYS A 3 17.15 25.19 34.27
C LYS A 3 17.43 23.97 33.38
N LEU A 4 18.17 23.01 33.89
CA LEU A 4 18.51 21.80 33.12
C LEU A 4 17.35 20.83 33.03
N ALA A 5 16.47 20.78 34.01
CA ALA A 5 15.31 19.91 34.00
C ALA A 5 14.26 20.34 32.96
N VAL A 6 14.15 21.63 32.68
CA VAL A 6 13.19 22.17 31.70
C VAL A 6 13.61 21.85 30.26
N TYR A 7 14.90 21.81 29.98
CA TYR A 7 15.41 21.47 28.64
C TYR A 7 15.20 20.01 28.29
N LEU A 8 15.28 19.12 29.26
CA LEU A 8 15.07 17.67 29.03
C LEU A 8 13.62 17.36 28.67
N VAL A 9 12.67 18.08 29.24
CA VAL A 9 11.24 17.88 28.94
C VAL A 9 10.91 18.35 27.52
N ALA A 10 11.53 19.42 27.03
CA ALA A 10 11.30 19.96 25.69
C ALA A 10 11.80 19.00 24.60
N VAL A 11 12.87 18.26 24.83
CA VAL A 11 13.43 17.32 23.86
C VAL A 11 12.54 16.08 23.69
N ILE A 12 11.85 15.66 24.75
CA ILE A 12 10.96 14.50 24.71
C ILE A 12 9.71 14.77 23.84
N PHE A 13 9.22 16.01 23.82
CA PHE A 13 8.06 16.37 22.99
C PHE A 13 8.34 16.35 21.49
N LEU A 14 9.57 16.61 21.08
CA LEU A 14 9.94 16.61 19.66
C LEU A 14 10.03 15.21 19.03
N SER A 15 10.23 14.17 19.84
CA SER A 15 10.34 12.81 19.33
C SER A 15 9.00 12.10 19.07
N ILE A 16 7.89 12.65 19.57
CA ILE A 16 6.56 12.05 19.42
C ILE A 16 5.87 12.46 18.12
N SER A 17 6.26 13.57 17.49
CA SER A 17 5.60 14.09 16.30
C SER A 17 6.02 13.42 14.99
N ALA A 18 6.97 12.49 15.01
CA ALA A 18 7.51 11.86 13.79
C ALA A 18 6.84 10.55 13.39
N THR A 19 5.83 10.03 14.14
CA THR A 19 5.31 8.68 13.95
C THR A 19 3.89 8.57 13.39
N THR A 20 3.27 9.66 12.94
CA THR A 20 1.82 9.62 12.62
C THR A 20 1.45 9.66 11.13
N VAL A 21 2.40 9.59 10.19
CA VAL A 21 2.08 9.84 8.77
C VAL A 21 2.31 8.65 7.83
N SER A 22 2.82 7.50 8.31
CA SER A 22 3.22 6.40 7.43
C SER A 22 2.09 5.59 6.82
N GLY A 23 0.92 5.48 7.48
CA GLY A 23 -0.19 4.64 7.00
C GLY A 23 -0.92 5.22 5.79
N GLU A 24 -1.15 6.53 5.75
CA GLU A 24 -1.85 7.19 4.65
C GLU A 24 -0.99 7.24 3.38
N GLU A 25 0.31 7.46 3.52
CA GLU A 25 1.22 7.46 2.39
C GLU A 25 1.30 6.09 1.72
N GLU A 26 1.31 5.02 2.50
CA GLU A 26 1.33 3.66 1.96
C GLU A 26 0.03 3.33 1.22
N ALA A 27 -1.12 3.76 1.74
CA ALA A 27 -2.40 3.55 1.07
C ALA A 27 -2.47 4.29 -0.26
N VAL A 28 -1.99 5.54 -0.32
CA VAL A 28 -1.94 6.33 -1.55
C VAL A 28 -0.98 5.70 -2.56
N LYS A 29 0.17 5.23 -2.12
CA LYS A 29 1.14 4.54 -2.98
C LYS A 29 0.57 3.25 -3.55
N ALA A 30 -0.12 2.47 -2.74
CA ALA A 30 -0.73 1.22 -3.16
C ALA A 30 -1.79 1.45 -4.24
N LYS A 31 -2.64 2.44 -4.06
CA LYS A 31 -3.65 2.81 -5.04
C LYS A 31 -3.01 3.26 -6.35
N SER A 32 -2.02 4.13 -6.28
CA SER A 32 -1.31 4.65 -7.44
C SER A 32 -0.59 3.53 -8.19
N LEU A 33 0.07 2.64 -7.47
CA LEU A 33 0.76 1.50 -8.03
C LEU A 33 -0.20 0.56 -8.77
N PHE A 34 -1.34 0.24 -8.15
CA PHE A 34 -2.38 -0.57 -8.76
C PHE A 34 -2.87 0.07 -10.06
N GLU A 35 -3.22 1.35 -10.03
CA GLU A 35 -3.74 2.05 -11.20
C GLU A 35 -2.71 2.13 -12.33
N GLN A 36 -1.45 2.39 -12.03
CA GLN A 36 -0.40 2.49 -13.04
C GLN A 36 -0.06 1.14 -13.66
N LYS A 37 0.14 0.12 -12.85
CA LYS A 37 0.62 -1.18 -13.34
C LYS A 37 -0.48 -2.01 -13.97
N CYS A 38 -1.67 -1.97 -13.42
CA CYS A 38 -2.77 -2.80 -13.92
C CYS A 38 -3.48 -2.21 -15.14
N SER A 39 -3.32 -0.91 -15.40
CA SER A 39 -3.90 -0.27 -16.57
C SER A 39 -3.09 -0.43 -17.85
N LEU A 40 -1.88 -1.01 -17.76
CA LEU A 40 -0.99 -1.15 -18.93
C LEU A 40 -1.51 -2.15 -19.97
N CYS A 41 -2.24 -3.18 -19.54
CA CYS A 41 -2.70 -4.25 -20.43
C CYS A 41 -4.20 -4.18 -20.73
N HIS A 42 -4.98 -3.59 -19.82
CA HIS A 42 -6.44 -3.46 -19.97
C HIS A 42 -6.94 -2.32 -19.11
N SER A 43 -8.21 -1.95 -19.25
CA SER A 43 -8.80 -0.87 -18.44
C SER A 43 -8.76 -1.22 -16.96
N ILE A 44 -8.46 -0.23 -16.12
CA ILE A 44 -8.46 -0.37 -14.67
C ILE A 44 -9.86 -0.70 -14.13
N ASP A 45 -10.91 -0.39 -14.87
CA ASP A 45 -12.28 -0.73 -14.48
C ASP A 45 -12.53 -2.24 -14.43
N ARG A 46 -11.74 -3.00 -15.16
CA ARG A 46 -11.86 -4.46 -15.21
C ARG A 46 -11.64 -5.11 -13.85
N PRO A 47 -10.51 -4.88 -13.14
CA PRO A 47 -10.37 -5.39 -11.77
C PRO A 47 -11.29 -4.70 -10.77
N LYS A 48 -11.58 -3.40 -10.93
CA LYS A 48 -12.46 -2.67 -10.01
C LYS A 48 -13.90 -3.18 -10.01
N SER A 49 -14.32 -3.85 -11.07
CA SER A 49 -15.67 -4.43 -11.16
C SER A 49 -15.81 -5.77 -10.44
N LYS A 50 -14.73 -6.30 -9.86
CA LYS A 50 -14.71 -7.60 -9.21
C LYS A 50 -14.58 -7.46 -7.69
N GLN A 51 -15.15 -8.42 -6.98
CA GLN A 51 -14.93 -8.59 -5.55
C GLN A 51 -14.48 -10.03 -5.32
N LYS A 52 -13.36 -10.20 -4.65
CA LYS A 52 -12.73 -11.51 -4.48
C LYS A 52 -12.16 -11.66 -3.08
N THR A 53 -12.00 -12.90 -2.63
CA THR A 53 -11.27 -13.20 -1.40
C THR A 53 -9.79 -12.84 -1.55
N ALA A 54 -9.07 -12.74 -0.43
CA ALA A 54 -7.64 -12.49 -0.45
C ALA A 54 -6.87 -13.49 -1.31
N ASP A 55 -7.19 -14.79 -1.15
CA ASP A 55 -6.53 -15.85 -1.93
C ASP A 55 -6.84 -15.75 -3.42
N ALA A 56 -8.06 -15.38 -3.78
CA ALA A 56 -8.45 -15.21 -5.18
C ALA A 56 -7.75 -14.00 -5.81
N TRP A 57 -7.61 -12.90 -5.06
CA TRP A 57 -6.84 -11.75 -5.54
C TRP A 57 -5.37 -12.10 -5.73
N LYS A 58 -4.80 -12.84 -4.78
CA LYS A 58 -3.41 -13.30 -4.90
C LYS A 58 -3.21 -14.13 -6.18
N SER A 59 -4.08 -15.08 -6.43
CA SER A 59 -4.02 -15.90 -7.65
C SER A 59 -4.15 -15.06 -8.91
N THR A 60 -5.04 -14.08 -8.90
CA THR A 60 -5.27 -13.19 -10.04
C THR A 60 -4.02 -12.34 -10.33
N VAL A 61 -3.46 -11.68 -9.32
CA VAL A 61 -2.30 -10.80 -9.49
C VAL A 61 -1.07 -11.61 -9.90
N MET A 62 -0.84 -12.75 -9.29
CA MET A 62 0.31 -13.60 -9.62
C MET A 62 0.20 -14.18 -11.03
N ARG A 63 -1.00 -14.46 -11.49
CA ARG A 63 -1.21 -14.88 -12.89
C ARG A 63 -0.89 -13.76 -13.86
N MET A 64 -1.33 -12.55 -13.56
CA MET A 64 -1.01 -11.38 -14.40
C MET A 64 0.49 -11.14 -14.47
N LYS A 65 1.18 -11.26 -13.35
CA LYS A 65 2.62 -11.10 -13.27
C LYS A 65 3.37 -12.20 -14.01
N ASN A 66 3.06 -13.44 -13.70
CA ASN A 66 3.87 -14.59 -14.16
C ASN A 66 3.44 -15.14 -15.53
N THR A 67 2.17 -15.08 -15.84
CA THR A 67 1.63 -15.65 -17.09
C THR A 67 1.44 -14.59 -18.16
N ASN A 68 0.90 -13.42 -17.77
CA ASN A 68 0.59 -12.34 -18.71
C ASN A 68 1.70 -11.30 -18.84
N GLY A 69 2.76 -11.42 -18.04
CA GLY A 69 3.93 -10.55 -18.15
C GLY A 69 3.74 -9.13 -17.61
N ALA A 70 2.82 -8.92 -16.67
CA ALA A 70 2.65 -7.60 -16.07
C ALA A 70 3.95 -7.14 -15.42
N PRO A 71 4.38 -5.88 -15.66
CA PRO A 71 5.68 -5.38 -15.19
C PRO A 71 5.64 -4.96 -13.73
N VAL A 72 5.47 -5.92 -12.82
CA VAL A 72 5.45 -5.70 -11.38
C VAL A 72 6.49 -6.59 -10.70
N THR A 73 7.13 -6.05 -9.65
CA THR A 73 8.04 -6.84 -8.82
C THR A 73 7.23 -7.68 -7.83
N GLU A 74 7.90 -8.60 -7.13
CA GLU A 74 7.27 -9.38 -6.07
C GLU A 74 6.69 -8.50 -4.97
N GLU A 75 7.42 -7.46 -4.57
CA GLU A 75 6.94 -6.53 -3.55
C GLU A 75 5.76 -5.69 -4.03
N GLU A 76 5.83 -5.23 -5.28
CA GLU A 76 4.73 -4.50 -5.89
C GLU A 76 3.48 -5.36 -6.00
N ALA A 77 3.63 -6.61 -6.38
CA ALA A 77 2.53 -7.56 -6.45
C ALA A 77 1.87 -7.76 -5.08
N LYS A 78 2.68 -7.89 -4.03
CA LYS A 78 2.19 -8.02 -2.66
C LYS A 78 1.38 -6.78 -2.25
N THR A 79 1.89 -5.61 -2.52
CA THR A 79 1.22 -4.34 -2.22
C THR A 79 -0.12 -4.22 -2.96
N ILE A 80 -0.15 -4.60 -4.22
CA ILE A 80 -1.36 -4.60 -5.04
C ILE A 80 -2.39 -5.59 -4.49
N ILE A 81 -1.96 -6.78 -4.12
CA ILE A 81 -2.84 -7.81 -3.53
C ILE A 81 -3.48 -7.29 -2.23
N GLU A 82 -2.70 -6.68 -1.36
CA GLU A 82 -3.21 -6.09 -0.13
C GLU A 82 -4.23 -4.98 -0.41
N TYR A 83 -3.93 -4.11 -1.35
CA TYR A 83 -4.84 -3.04 -1.75
C TYR A 83 -6.17 -3.59 -2.28
N LEU A 84 -6.12 -4.57 -3.17
CA LEU A 84 -7.30 -5.18 -3.75
C LEU A 84 -8.13 -5.92 -2.70
N THR A 85 -7.47 -6.59 -1.77
CA THR A 85 -8.15 -7.30 -0.69
C THR A 85 -8.90 -6.34 0.24
N GLU A 86 -8.30 -5.20 0.55
CA GLU A 86 -8.91 -4.19 1.42
C GLU A 86 -10.06 -3.43 0.75
N ASN A 87 -9.94 -3.14 -0.53
CA ASN A 87 -10.90 -2.26 -1.23
C ASN A 87 -11.91 -3.01 -2.08
N TYR A 88 -11.59 -4.20 -2.54
CA TYR A 88 -12.44 -5.02 -3.41
C TYR A 88 -12.53 -6.47 -2.90
N GLY A 89 -12.42 -6.66 -1.60
CA GLY A 89 -12.55 -7.95 -0.97
C GLY A 89 -14.00 -8.34 -0.68
N THR A 90 -14.22 -9.62 -0.43
CA THR A 90 -15.51 -10.15 0.01
C THR A 90 -15.52 -10.44 1.50
#